data_16cb99c45b88eb93c6e7f1eb074d0143
#
_entry.id   16cb99c45b88eb93c6e7f1eb074d0143
#
_cell.length_a   1.000
_cell.length_b   1.000
_cell.length_c   1.000
_cell.angle_alpha   90.00
_cell.angle_beta   90.00
_cell.angle_gamma   90.00
#
_symmetry.space_group_name_H-M   'P 1'
#
loop_
_entity.id
_entity.type
_entity.pdbx_description
1 polymer ?
#
loop_
_entity_poly.entity_id
_entity_poly.type
_entity_poly.pdbx_seq_one_letter_code
_entity_poly.pdbx_strand_id
1 'polypeptide(L)'
;MASKESGVVDAIRRRIAVEWPTSVTWKMHGSVYMEAGIPDVLCCVEGRLIFLEVKHLKPGESKAHAYGRTSVEQVRQIKRIRAAGGAACTVLDADEAVWAVREALNGSTLASLYPRTGGEDGGEGQAD
;
A
#
# COMPACT_ATOMS: atom_id res chain seq x y z
N MET A 1 -0.91 9.28 22.66
CA MET A 1 -2.11 9.13 21.80
C MET A 1 -1.69 8.64 20.43
N ALA A 2 -2.38 7.65 19.90
CA ALA A 2 -2.07 7.14 18.57
C ALA A 2 -2.43 8.18 17.52
N SER A 3 -1.65 8.25 16.45
CA SER A 3 -1.96 9.10 15.30
C SER A 3 -3.18 8.53 14.57
N LYS A 4 -3.83 9.36 13.74
CA LYS A 4 -4.95 8.89 12.94
C LYS A 4 -4.51 7.84 11.93
N GLU A 5 -3.31 7.98 11.37
CA GLU A 5 -2.76 6.94 10.49
C GLU A 5 -2.54 5.63 11.23
N SER A 6 -2.12 5.69 12.49
CA SER A 6 -1.96 4.49 13.31
C SER A 6 -3.30 3.78 13.49
N GLY A 7 -4.39 4.54 13.68
CA GLY A 7 -5.72 3.96 13.77
C GLY A 7 -6.16 3.30 12.47
N VAL A 8 -5.81 3.89 11.33
CA VAL A 8 -6.10 3.29 10.02
C VAL A 8 -5.30 2.00 9.83
N VAL A 9 -4.02 2.00 10.22
CA VAL A 9 -3.19 0.79 10.16
C VAL A 9 -3.83 -0.34 10.96
N ASP A 10 -4.28 -0.04 12.18
CA ASP A 10 -4.91 -1.05 13.03
C ASP A 10 -6.20 -1.58 12.41
N ALA A 11 -7.02 -0.71 11.84
CA ALA A 11 -8.26 -1.10 11.17
C ALA A 11 -7.98 -1.99 9.96
N ILE A 12 -6.96 -1.66 9.18
CA ILE A 12 -6.55 -2.45 8.02
C ILE A 12 -6.14 -3.86 8.47
N ARG A 13 -5.29 -3.94 9.49
CA ARG A 13 -4.79 -5.24 9.95
C ARG A 13 -5.92 -6.12 10.48
N ARG A 14 -6.84 -5.53 11.25
CA ARG A 14 -8.01 -6.26 11.74
C ARG A 14 -8.89 -6.75 10.60
N ARG A 15 -9.13 -5.90 9.61
CA ARG A 15 -9.99 -6.26 8.48
C ARG A 15 -9.37 -7.39 7.64
N ILE A 16 -8.06 -7.34 7.40
CA ILE A 16 -7.37 -8.40 6.67
C ILE A 16 -7.46 -9.71 7.43
N ALA A 17 -7.31 -9.69 8.76
CA ALA A 17 -7.42 -10.90 9.57
C ALA A 17 -8.81 -11.51 9.50
N VAL A 18 -9.87 -10.69 9.37
CA VAL A 18 -11.22 -11.19 9.23
C VAL A 18 -11.46 -11.79 7.85
N GLU A 19 -11.01 -11.09 6.80
CA GLU A 19 -11.21 -11.56 5.41
C GLU A 19 -10.36 -12.79 5.08
N TRP A 20 -9.17 -12.87 5.64
CA TRP A 20 -8.23 -13.97 5.41
C TRP A 20 -7.66 -14.44 6.75
N PRO A 21 -8.39 -15.34 7.45
CA PRO A 21 -8.01 -15.73 8.82
C PRO A 21 -6.62 -16.37 8.97
N THR A 22 -6.08 -16.93 7.89
CA THR A 22 -4.74 -17.52 7.95
C THR A 22 -3.64 -16.55 7.53
N SER A 23 -3.99 -15.29 7.24
CA SER A 23 -3.02 -14.29 6.86
C SER A 23 -2.17 -13.84 8.05
N VAL A 24 -1.02 -13.24 7.73
CA VAL A 24 -0.17 -12.60 8.74
C VAL A 24 0.09 -11.16 8.27
N THR A 25 0.01 -10.22 9.19
CA THR A 25 0.35 -8.83 8.90
C THR A 25 1.35 -8.32 9.92
N TRP A 26 2.25 -7.45 9.47
CA TRP A 26 3.21 -6.78 10.33
C TRP A 26 3.09 -5.28 10.13
N LYS A 27 3.12 -4.54 11.23
CA LYS A 27 3.28 -3.08 11.17
C LYS A 27 4.77 -2.80 11.13
N MET A 28 5.21 -2.17 10.05
CA MET A 28 6.62 -1.84 9.88
C MET A 28 6.91 -0.52 10.60
N HIS A 29 7.96 -0.51 11.42
CA HIS A 29 8.36 0.69 12.12
C HIS A 29 9.62 1.25 11.47
N GLY A 30 9.60 2.52 11.11
CA GLY A 30 10.79 3.19 10.63
C GLY A 30 11.82 3.31 11.75
N SER A 31 13.08 3.15 11.40
CA SER A 31 14.18 3.39 12.32
C SER A 31 15.39 3.85 11.51
N VAL A 32 16.44 4.32 12.21
CA VAL A 32 17.67 4.75 11.54
C VAL A 32 18.39 3.58 10.85
N TYR A 33 17.99 2.35 11.17
CA TYR A 33 18.59 1.15 10.59
C TYR A 33 17.81 0.60 9.41
N MET A 34 16.64 1.18 9.08
CA MET A 34 15.84 0.77 7.94
C MET A 34 16.03 1.74 6.80
N GLU A 35 15.90 1.23 5.57
CA GLU A 35 15.83 2.12 4.42
C GLU A 35 14.63 3.04 4.53
N ALA A 36 14.79 4.27 4.06
CA ALA A 36 13.69 5.23 4.04
C ALA A 36 12.60 4.76 3.08
N GLY A 37 11.35 4.98 3.48
CA GLY A 37 10.21 4.78 2.60
C GLY A 37 9.62 3.38 2.55
N ILE A 38 10.07 2.47 3.44
CA ILE A 38 9.45 1.15 3.52
C ILE A 38 7.98 1.31 3.90
N PRO A 39 7.04 0.66 3.17
CA PRO A 39 5.62 0.79 3.46
C PRO A 39 5.25 0.36 4.87
N ASP A 40 4.13 0.91 5.38
CA ASP A 40 3.73 0.78 6.79
C ASP A 40 3.29 -0.63 7.19
N VAL A 41 2.71 -1.39 6.26
CA VAL A 41 2.15 -2.71 6.57
C VAL A 41 2.65 -3.71 5.55
N LEU A 42 3.13 -4.84 6.05
CA LEU A 42 3.47 -6.00 5.22
C LEU A 42 2.45 -7.08 5.49
N CYS A 43 1.84 -7.61 4.44
CA CYS A 43 0.87 -8.70 4.55
C CYS A 43 1.41 -9.93 3.84
N CYS A 44 1.20 -11.09 4.44
CA CYS A 44 1.38 -12.36 3.77
C CYS A 44 0.02 -13.04 3.71
N VAL A 45 -0.54 -13.16 2.52
CA VAL A 45 -1.88 -13.69 2.30
C VAL A 45 -1.79 -14.75 1.20
N GLU A 46 -2.13 -15.99 1.53
CA GLU A 46 -2.09 -17.10 0.57
C GLU A 46 -0.76 -17.19 -0.17
N GLY A 47 0.33 -16.97 0.57
CA GLY A 47 1.68 -17.06 0.02
C GLY A 47 2.15 -15.82 -0.73
N ARG A 48 1.33 -14.77 -0.86
CA ARG A 48 1.72 -13.55 -1.55
C ARG A 48 2.08 -12.46 -0.54
N LEU A 49 3.20 -11.80 -0.78
CA LEU A 49 3.62 -10.65 0.03
C LEU A 49 3.08 -9.37 -0.60
N ILE A 50 2.41 -8.57 0.22
CA ILE A 50 1.76 -7.34 -0.23
C ILE A 50 2.15 -6.24 0.74
N PHE A 51 2.69 -5.14 0.20
CA PHE A 51 3.14 -4.01 0.99
C PHE A 51 2.16 -2.85 0.82
N LEU A 52 1.67 -2.32 1.93
CA LEU A 52 0.69 -1.24 1.93
C LEU A 52 1.26 -0.02 2.64
N GLU A 53 1.38 1.08 1.91
CA GLU A 53 1.69 2.39 2.48
C GLU A 53 0.37 3.02 2.90
N VAL A 54 0.26 3.48 4.15
CA VAL A 54 -1.01 3.96 4.70
C VAL A 54 -0.99 5.47 4.84
N LYS A 55 -1.98 6.12 4.27
CA LYS A 55 -2.26 7.55 4.50
C LYS A 55 -3.69 7.66 4.96
N HIS A 56 -4.00 8.55 5.90
CA HIS A 56 -5.38 8.75 6.27
C HIS A 56 -5.96 9.95 5.53
N LEU A 57 -7.23 9.85 5.16
CA LEU A 57 -7.93 10.94 4.50
C LEU A 57 -8.38 11.95 5.54
N LYS A 58 -7.87 13.18 5.45
CA LYS A 58 -8.21 14.24 6.39
C LYS A 58 -9.57 14.82 6.04
N PRO A 59 -10.31 15.37 7.03
CA PRO A 59 -11.58 16.02 6.73
C PRO A 59 -11.39 17.12 5.68
N GLY A 60 -12.22 17.10 4.65
CA GLY A 60 -12.15 18.08 3.56
C GLY A 60 -11.08 17.84 2.52
N GLU A 61 -10.22 16.85 2.72
CA GLU A 61 -9.15 16.53 1.79
C GLU A 61 -9.69 15.63 0.68
N SER A 62 -9.22 15.84 -0.57
CA SER A 62 -9.54 14.91 -1.65
C SER A 62 -8.66 13.66 -1.54
N LYS A 63 -9.14 12.55 -2.10
CA LYS A 63 -8.33 11.33 -2.15
C LYS A 63 -7.03 11.56 -2.92
N ALA A 64 -7.09 12.30 -4.03
CA ALA A 64 -5.89 12.58 -4.81
C ALA A 64 -4.83 13.29 -3.97
N HIS A 65 -5.25 14.26 -3.16
CA HIS A 65 -4.32 14.97 -2.28
C HIS A 65 -3.73 14.04 -1.21
N ALA A 66 -4.57 13.19 -0.62
CA ALA A 66 -4.11 12.23 0.39
C ALA A 66 -3.08 11.26 -0.19
N TYR A 67 -3.35 10.68 -1.35
CA TYR A 67 -2.38 9.82 -2.04
C TYR A 67 -1.09 10.57 -2.34
N GLY A 68 -1.20 11.84 -2.75
CA GLY A 68 -0.05 12.68 -3.09
C GLY A 68 0.88 12.99 -1.93
N ARG A 69 0.46 12.71 -0.69
CA ARG A 69 1.34 12.83 0.47
C ARG A 69 2.32 11.65 0.59
N THR A 70 2.20 10.64 -0.28
CA THR A 70 3.19 9.56 -0.36
C THR A 70 4.53 10.19 -0.80
N SER A 71 5.56 10.03 0.02
CA SER A 71 6.84 10.69 -0.22
C SER A 71 7.59 10.10 -1.41
N VAL A 72 8.60 10.82 -1.88
CA VAL A 72 9.46 10.35 -2.96
C VAL A 72 10.11 9.01 -2.59
N GLU A 73 10.59 8.89 -1.35
CA GLU A 73 11.22 7.65 -0.87
C GLU A 73 10.21 6.51 -0.84
N GLN A 74 8.98 6.77 -0.39
CA GLN A 74 7.92 5.76 -0.34
C GLN A 74 7.54 5.31 -1.75
N VAL A 75 7.39 6.24 -2.68
CA VAL A 75 7.10 5.90 -4.08
C VAL A 75 8.21 5.05 -4.66
N ARG A 76 9.47 5.40 -4.37
CA ARG A 76 10.62 4.63 -4.88
C ARG A 76 10.59 3.19 -4.38
N GLN A 77 10.31 2.98 -3.09
CA GLN A 77 10.24 1.64 -2.54
C GLN A 77 9.09 0.84 -3.15
N ILE A 78 7.93 1.46 -3.33
CA ILE A 78 6.79 0.80 -3.97
C ILE A 78 7.16 0.34 -5.39
N LYS A 79 7.81 1.22 -6.16
CA LYS A 79 8.23 0.87 -7.53
C LYS A 79 9.24 -0.28 -7.54
N ARG A 80 10.18 -0.29 -6.59
CA ARG A 80 11.18 -1.36 -6.47
C ARG A 80 10.51 -2.70 -6.16
N ILE A 81 9.54 -2.70 -5.25
CA ILE A 81 8.82 -3.92 -4.89
C ILE A 81 8.08 -4.47 -6.11
N ARG A 82 7.40 -3.59 -6.85
CA ARG A 82 6.67 -3.99 -8.06
C ARG A 82 7.60 -4.54 -9.13
N ALA A 83 8.75 -3.91 -9.33
CA ALA A 83 9.75 -4.36 -10.30
C ALA A 83 10.28 -5.75 -9.94
N ALA A 84 10.33 -6.08 -8.67
CA ALA A 84 10.76 -7.40 -8.19
C ALA A 84 9.64 -8.44 -8.24
N GLY A 85 8.44 -8.07 -8.73
CA GLY A 85 7.30 -8.97 -8.82
C GLY A 85 6.39 -8.95 -7.60
N GLY A 86 6.69 -8.14 -6.59
CA GLY A 86 5.85 -7.99 -5.42
C GLY A 86 4.68 -7.07 -5.68
N ALA A 87 3.76 -7.00 -4.74
CA ALA A 87 2.60 -6.11 -4.81
C ALA A 87 2.75 -5.00 -3.78
N ALA A 88 2.53 -3.76 -4.18
CA ALA A 88 2.62 -2.62 -3.27
C ALA A 88 1.81 -1.45 -3.78
N CYS A 89 1.18 -0.71 -2.87
CA CYS A 89 0.45 0.51 -3.21
C CYS A 89 0.20 1.34 -1.95
N THR A 90 -0.30 2.56 -2.14
CA THR A 90 -0.79 3.41 -1.06
C THR A 90 -2.30 3.20 -0.92
N VAL A 91 -2.78 3.08 0.31
CA VAL A 91 -4.19 2.91 0.63
C VAL A 91 -4.62 3.91 1.70
N LEU A 92 -5.90 4.24 1.72
CA LEU A 92 -6.45 5.24 2.65
C LEU A 92 -7.33 4.64 3.73
N ASP A 93 -7.80 3.42 3.57
CA ASP A 93 -8.69 2.79 4.53
C ASP A 93 -8.70 1.27 4.35
N ALA A 94 -9.48 0.59 5.21
CA ALA A 94 -9.55 -0.86 5.19
C ALA A 94 -10.20 -1.39 3.91
N ASP A 95 -11.18 -0.70 3.34
CA ASP A 95 -11.82 -1.14 2.11
C ASP A 95 -10.81 -1.13 0.95
N GLU A 96 -9.99 -0.08 0.86
CA GLU A 96 -8.96 -0.01 -0.16
C GLU A 96 -7.91 -1.10 0.04
N ALA A 97 -7.56 -1.38 1.29
CA ALA A 97 -6.59 -2.44 1.59
C ALA A 97 -7.12 -3.82 1.15
N VAL A 98 -8.39 -4.12 1.44
CA VAL A 98 -9.00 -5.38 1.01
C VAL A 98 -9.02 -5.49 -0.51
N TRP A 99 -9.38 -4.41 -1.19
CA TRP A 99 -9.35 -4.37 -2.65
C TRP A 99 -7.96 -4.66 -3.18
N ALA A 100 -6.94 -3.99 -2.60
CA ALA A 100 -5.55 -4.19 -3.02
C ALA A 100 -5.11 -5.64 -2.83
N VAL A 101 -5.44 -6.25 -1.70
CA VAL A 101 -5.07 -7.64 -1.43
C VAL A 101 -5.73 -8.56 -2.46
N ARG A 102 -7.02 -8.36 -2.76
CA ARG A 102 -7.71 -9.19 -3.77
C ARG A 102 -7.07 -9.07 -5.14
N GLU A 103 -6.72 -7.86 -5.56
CA GLU A 103 -6.03 -7.66 -6.82
C GLU A 103 -4.67 -8.34 -6.84
N ALA A 104 -3.94 -8.25 -5.73
CA ALA A 104 -2.63 -8.92 -5.60
C ALA A 104 -2.76 -10.43 -5.67
N LEU A 105 -3.81 -11.00 -5.09
CA LEU A 105 -4.05 -12.43 -5.15
C LEU A 105 -4.37 -12.90 -6.56
N ASN A 106 -4.83 -11.99 -7.42
CA ASN A 106 -5.04 -12.27 -8.85
C ASN A 106 -3.79 -12.02 -9.69
N GLY A 107 -2.64 -11.82 -9.05
CA GLY A 107 -1.36 -11.68 -9.73
C GLY A 107 -0.90 -10.26 -10.01
N SER A 108 -1.68 -9.24 -9.62
CA SER A 108 -1.32 -7.85 -9.86
C SER A 108 -0.17 -7.39 -8.97
N THR A 109 0.72 -6.56 -9.49
CA THR A 109 1.70 -5.85 -8.69
C THR A 109 1.12 -4.56 -8.12
N LEU A 110 -0.14 -4.26 -8.43
CA LEU A 110 -0.88 -3.07 -8.03
C LEU A 110 -0.40 -1.79 -8.73
N ALA A 111 0.20 -1.93 -9.92
CA ALA A 111 0.69 -0.78 -10.69
C ALA A 111 -0.45 0.12 -11.17
N SER A 112 -1.69 -0.37 -11.17
CA SER A 112 -2.86 0.45 -11.52
C SER A 112 -3.39 1.24 -10.34
N LEU A 113 -2.92 0.95 -9.11
CA LEU A 113 -3.27 1.70 -7.91
C LEU A 113 -2.17 2.73 -7.62
N TYR A 114 -2.41 3.59 -6.65
CA TYR A 114 -1.46 4.66 -6.39
C TYR A 114 -0.16 4.12 -5.74
N PRO A 115 1.01 4.59 -6.17
CA PRO A 115 1.25 5.43 -7.32
C PRO A 115 1.13 4.65 -8.61
N ARG A 116 0.44 5.22 -9.60
CA ARG A 116 0.24 4.54 -10.88
C ARG A 116 1.54 4.59 -11.67
N THR A 117 2.05 3.44 -12.04
CA THR A 117 3.30 3.33 -12.78
C THR A 117 3.18 2.45 -14.01
N GLY A 118 2.07 1.72 -14.11
CA GLY A 118 1.81 0.90 -15.27
C GLY A 118 1.00 1.68 -16.28
N GLY A 119 1.27 1.53 -17.49
CA GLY A 119 0.48 2.13 -18.51
C GLY A 119 0.80 3.54 -18.73
N GLU A 120 1.34 3.94 -18.32
CA GLU A 120 1.56 5.18 -18.70
C GLU A 120 2.25 5.13 -19.87
N ASP A 121 1.84 4.03 -19.18
CA ASP A 121 2.29 3.94 -19.97
C ASP A 121 2.32 3.74 -20.60
N GLY A 122 2.02 3.73 -20.24
CA GLY A 122 2.22 3.91 -20.89
C GLY A 122 2.09 3.90 -20.96
N GLY A 123 1.73 3.96 -20.88
CA GLY A 123 1.79 4.55 -21.26
C GLY A 123 1.69 4.61 -21.12
N GLU A 124 1.45 4.69 -21.08
CA GLU A 124 1.44 5.22 -21.34
C GLU A 124 1.61 5.41 -21.31
N GLY A 125 1.50 4.98 -21.22
CA GLY A 125 1.65 5.61 -21.51
C GLY A 125 1.73 5.54 -21.27
N GLN A 126 1.51 5.65 -21.31
CA GLN A 126 1.57 6.00 -21.51
C GLN A 126 1.68 6.16 -21.35
N ALA A 127 1.70 5.94 -21.28
CA ALA A 127 1.75 6.36 -21.34
C ALA A 127 1.71 6.40 -21.22
N ASP A 128 1.48 6.60 -21.30
CA ASP A 128 1.32 6.93 -21.49
C ASP A 128 1.24 7.04 -21.58
#